data_cfba8b6a1c9c9b106deb11eb69e5c787
#
_entry.id   cfba8b6a1c9c9b106deb11eb69e5c787
#
_cell.length_a   1.000
_cell.length_b   1.000
_cell.length_c   1.000
_cell.angle_alpha   90.00
_cell.angle_beta   90.00
_cell.angle_gamma   90.00
#
_symmetry.space_group_name_H-M   'P 1'
#
loop_
_entity.id
_entity.type
_entity.pdbx_description
1 polymer ?
#
loop_
_entity_poly.entity_id
_entity_poly.type
_entity_poly.pdbx_seq_one_letter_code
_entity_poly.pdbx_strand_id
1 'polypeptide(L)'
;MLSTLKYPDYKTLNLQRYARILSSSVCVPERVVTNDDIIKQHDLIATDRAVQYSIGIQERRYADEDANVSDLLSEAARLCLERSHVQPDQLNRVIYTKLMGDQMIPATSIKVLQKLGVRRSIPAFDIMAACSGFVHLLDMAIRYIDTGDDYVLILGGDISSRLASTKNKKDTRTIFLQGDAVVGMLLGVSETQHFLASYLYTDNTYFDYSFIPFGTEMLNKTKAFSNQMFNMQMPDGMVIHQSVVDSCELVANKLLAQTRLTLDDIDVFITSDQTTFTWKAQLEKMNVPAEKSASQFFKFGNTVAALSPINLQEMIDTGRLKRGMTVLFMAHGAGASGGGLIFKY
;
A
#
# COMPACT_ATOMS: atom_id res chain seq x y z
N MET A 1 -16.03 17.17 -2.25
CA MET A 1 -17.45 16.74 -2.26
C MET A 1 -17.45 15.23 -2.33
N LEU A 2 -18.11 14.57 -1.35
CA LEU A 2 -18.36 13.14 -1.48
C LEU A 2 -19.11 12.89 -2.79
N SER A 3 -18.76 11.83 -3.46
CA SER A 3 -19.43 11.36 -4.67
C SER A 3 -20.94 11.19 -4.40
N THR A 4 -21.75 11.37 -5.44
CA THR A 4 -23.20 11.08 -5.39
C THR A 4 -23.49 9.58 -5.35
N LEU A 5 -22.46 8.74 -5.40
CA LEU A 5 -22.61 7.30 -5.35
C LEU A 5 -23.12 6.83 -3.99
N LYS A 6 -23.99 5.84 -4.03
CA LYS A 6 -24.42 5.12 -2.83
C LYS A 6 -23.35 4.08 -2.48
N TYR A 7 -22.60 4.34 -1.40
CA TYR A 7 -21.64 3.38 -0.89
C TYR A 7 -22.35 2.15 -0.30
N PRO A 8 -21.77 0.93 -0.45
CA PRO A 8 -22.37 -0.28 0.07
C PRO A 8 -22.51 -0.22 1.60
N ASP A 9 -23.55 -0.87 2.12
CA ASP A 9 -23.60 -1.15 3.53
C ASP A 9 -22.54 -2.19 3.90
N TYR A 10 -22.05 -2.11 5.15
CA TYR A 10 -21.13 -3.11 5.66
C TYR A 10 -21.81 -4.48 5.82
N LYS A 11 -21.03 -5.54 5.62
CA LYS A 11 -21.44 -6.91 5.95
C LYS A 11 -20.59 -7.39 7.12
N THR A 12 -21.22 -8.03 8.09
CA THR A 12 -20.51 -8.66 9.20
C THR A 12 -19.50 -9.68 8.65
N LEU A 13 -18.29 -9.63 9.15
CA LEU A 13 -17.26 -10.61 8.83
C LEU A 13 -17.58 -11.91 9.61
N ASN A 14 -18.18 -12.87 8.92
CA ASN A 14 -18.56 -14.16 9.50
C ASN A 14 -17.59 -15.23 9.02
N LEU A 15 -16.58 -15.54 9.84
CA LEU A 15 -15.54 -16.51 9.56
C LEU A 15 -15.75 -17.76 10.43
N GLN A 16 -15.51 -18.94 9.84
CA GLN A 16 -15.52 -20.23 10.52
C GLN A 16 -14.12 -20.63 11.00
N ARG A 17 -13.10 -20.10 10.32
CA ARG A 17 -11.68 -20.33 10.59
C ARG A 17 -10.97 -18.99 10.62
N TYR A 18 -10.15 -18.75 11.64
CA TYR A 18 -9.60 -17.41 11.88
C TYR A 18 -8.16 -17.31 11.39
N ALA A 19 -7.82 -16.10 10.99
CA ALA A 19 -6.46 -15.70 10.61
C ALA A 19 -5.85 -14.79 11.68
N ARG A 20 -4.51 -14.83 11.78
CA ARG A 20 -3.71 -13.83 12.51
C ARG A 20 -2.49 -13.42 11.70
N ILE A 21 -1.97 -12.23 11.96
CA ILE A 21 -0.68 -11.79 11.42
C ILE A 21 0.44 -12.47 12.24
N LEU A 22 1.21 -13.32 11.58
CA LEU A 22 2.36 -14.00 12.19
C LEU A 22 3.58 -13.10 12.20
N SER A 23 3.87 -12.48 11.05
CA SER A 23 5.01 -11.60 10.85
C SER A 23 4.75 -10.58 9.76
N SER A 24 5.51 -9.50 9.78
CA SER A 24 5.58 -8.51 8.72
C SER A 24 7.02 -8.05 8.50
N SER A 25 7.28 -7.49 7.34
CA SER A 25 8.60 -7.00 6.94
C SER A 25 8.48 -5.84 5.98
N VAL A 26 9.47 -4.97 5.98
CA VAL A 26 9.67 -3.91 4.99
C VAL A 26 11.05 -4.10 4.38
N CYS A 27 11.12 -4.05 3.07
CA CYS A 27 12.38 -4.03 2.34
C CYS A 27 12.44 -2.75 1.51
N VAL A 28 13.48 -1.95 1.75
CA VAL A 28 13.74 -0.69 1.05
C VAL A 28 15.13 -0.73 0.44
N PRO A 29 15.32 -0.13 -0.74
CA PRO A 29 16.66 0.03 -1.32
C PRO A 29 17.59 0.85 -0.41
N GLU A 30 18.90 0.58 -0.49
CA GLU A 30 19.89 1.30 0.32
C GLU A 30 20.10 2.74 -0.12
N ARG A 31 19.99 2.99 -1.43
CA ARG A 31 20.26 4.30 -2.03
C ARG A 31 19.24 5.34 -1.56
N VAL A 32 19.72 6.31 -0.79
CA VAL A 32 18.95 7.51 -0.40
C VAL A 32 19.02 8.53 -1.53
N VAL A 33 17.88 9.10 -1.88
CA VAL A 33 17.75 10.18 -2.87
C VAL A 33 17.05 11.37 -2.20
N THR A 34 17.74 12.49 -2.12
CA THR A 34 17.21 13.73 -1.53
C THR A 34 16.46 14.57 -2.57
N ASN A 35 15.77 15.62 -2.10
CA ASN A 35 15.15 16.58 -3.02
C ASN A 35 16.20 17.30 -3.86
N ASP A 36 17.35 17.64 -3.28
CA ASP A 36 18.45 18.32 -3.99
C ASP A 36 19.05 17.43 -5.10
N ASP A 37 19.13 16.11 -4.88
CA ASP A 37 19.58 15.16 -5.92
C ASP A 37 18.64 15.19 -7.11
N ILE A 38 17.32 15.17 -6.89
CA ILE A 38 16.32 15.24 -7.96
C ILE A 38 16.38 16.60 -8.68
N ILE A 39 16.43 17.70 -7.92
CA ILE A 39 16.52 19.06 -8.46
C ILE A 39 17.73 19.17 -9.40
N LYS A 40 18.91 18.71 -8.95
CA LYS A 40 20.15 18.73 -9.72
C LYS A 40 20.09 17.81 -10.92
N GLN A 41 19.61 16.58 -10.75
CA GLN A 41 19.54 15.57 -11.82
C GLN A 41 18.64 16.02 -12.99
N HIS A 42 17.56 16.74 -12.70
CA HIS A 42 16.55 17.12 -13.70
C HIS A 42 16.54 18.62 -14.03
N ASP A 43 17.53 19.38 -13.53
CA ASP A 43 17.66 20.83 -13.76
C ASP A 43 16.35 21.58 -13.44
N LEU A 44 15.81 21.35 -12.24
CA LEU A 44 14.52 21.91 -11.83
C LEU A 44 14.70 23.27 -11.14
N ILE A 45 13.78 24.19 -11.41
CA ILE A 45 13.68 25.47 -10.68
C ILE A 45 12.86 25.24 -9.40
N ALA A 46 13.51 24.68 -8.39
CA ALA A 46 12.93 24.39 -7.08
C ALA A 46 14.02 24.48 -6.00
N THR A 47 13.61 24.44 -4.75
CA THR A 47 14.52 24.29 -3.59
C THR A 47 13.99 23.17 -2.70
N ASP A 48 14.89 22.49 -2.00
CA ASP A 48 14.53 21.45 -1.03
C ASP A 48 13.47 21.96 -0.04
N ARG A 49 13.67 23.19 0.51
CA ARG A 49 12.71 23.81 1.42
C ARG A 49 11.31 23.98 0.81
N ALA A 50 11.22 24.36 -0.47
CA ALA A 50 9.93 24.53 -1.16
C ALA A 50 9.25 23.17 -1.36
N VAL A 51 10.00 22.10 -1.67
CA VAL A 51 9.47 20.74 -1.79
C VAL A 51 8.97 20.24 -0.44
N GLN A 52 9.76 20.38 0.63
CA GLN A 52 9.33 20.01 1.98
C GLN A 52 8.08 20.77 2.42
N TYR A 53 8.02 22.08 2.15
CA TYR A 53 6.85 22.90 2.47
C TYR A 53 5.59 22.48 1.71
N SER A 54 5.70 22.13 0.43
CA SER A 54 4.54 21.85 -0.44
C SER A 54 4.08 20.38 -0.42
N ILE A 55 4.96 19.42 -0.11
CA ILE A 55 4.70 17.98 -0.19
C ILE A 55 4.95 17.29 1.15
N GLY A 56 5.92 17.78 1.94
CA GLY A 56 6.30 17.18 3.23
C GLY A 56 7.29 16.03 3.10
N ILE A 57 7.99 15.91 1.96
CA ILE A 57 8.99 14.87 1.70
C ILE A 57 10.41 15.42 1.85
N GLN A 58 11.30 14.66 2.50
CA GLN A 58 12.71 14.99 2.69
C GLN A 58 13.61 14.14 1.82
N GLU A 59 13.38 12.84 1.82
CA GLU A 59 14.14 11.85 1.06
C GLU A 59 13.24 10.69 0.61
N ARG A 60 13.76 9.85 -0.26
CA ARG A 60 13.15 8.58 -0.65
C ARG A 60 14.25 7.55 -0.94
N ARG A 61 13.84 6.35 -1.23
CA ARG A 61 14.75 5.27 -1.62
C ARG A 61 14.54 4.94 -3.08
N TYR A 62 15.63 4.74 -3.82
CA TYR A 62 15.60 4.31 -5.21
C TYR A 62 16.40 3.04 -5.37
N ALA A 63 15.80 2.06 -6.02
CA ALA A 63 16.45 0.82 -6.39
C ALA A 63 17.52 1.05 -7.48
N ASP A 64 18.53 0.19 -7.50
CA ASP A 64 19.53 0.19 -8.55
C ASP A 64 18.90 -0.09 -9.91
N GLU A 65 19.57 0.33 -11.00
CA GLU A 65 19.01 0.27 -12.36
C GLU A 65 18.70 -1.16 -12.81
N ASP A 66 19.47 -2.15 -12.36
CA ASP A 66 19.35 -3.57 -12.68
C ASP A 66 18.45 -4.34 -11.68
N ALA A 67 18.03 -3.73 -10.58
CA ALA A 67 17.16 -4.37 -9.60
C ALA A 67 15.78 -4.66 -10.18
N ASN A 68 15.21 -5.82 -9.83
CA ASN A 68 13.82 -6.18 -10.13
C ASN A 68 12.97 -6.11 -8.89
N VAL A 69 11.66 -5.86 -9.05
CA VAL A 69 10.72 -5.84 -7.93
C VAL A 69 10.74 -7.19 -7.19
N SER A 70 10.86 -8.30 -7.94
CA SER A 70 10.93 -9.64 -7.35
C SER A 70 12.14 -9.88 -6.46
N ASP A 71 13.23 -9.10 -6.60
CA ASP A 71 14.38 -9.19 -5.69
C ASP A 71 14.00 -8.68 -4.31
N LEU A 72 13.45 -7.48 -4.25
CA LEU A 72 12.99 -6.85 -3.02
C LEU A 72 11.84 -7.66 -2.37
N LEU A 73 10.87 -8.12 -3.17
CA LEU A 73 9.75 -8.93 -2.68
C LEU A 73 10.21 -10.25 -2.09
N SER A 74 11.21 -10.90 -2.71
CA SER A 74 11.75 -12.16 -2.20
C SER A 74 12.50 -11.98 -0.89
N GLU A 75 13.17 -10.84 -0.73
CA GLU A 75 13.82 -10.49 0.52
C GLU A 75 12.79 -10.22 1.63
N ALA A 76 11.77 -9.42 1.35
CA ALA A 76 10.68 -9.19 2.30
C ALA A 76 9.97 -10.51 2.69
N ALA A 77 9.77 -11.40 1.72
CA ALA A 77 9.19 -12.72 1.95
C ALA A 77 10.07 -13.58 2.86
N ARG A 78 11.40 -13.65 2.63
CA ARG A 78 12.34 -14.38 3.50
C ARG A 78 12.29 -13.88 4.93
N LEU A 79 12.34 -12.56 5.12
CA LEU A 79 12.24 -11.95 6.45
C LEU A 79 10.93 -12.31 7.17
N CYS A 80 9.81 -12.37 6.46
CA CYS A 80 8.54 -12.84 7.03
C CYS A 80 8.60 -14.28 7.46
N LEU A 81 9.15 -15.16 6.61
CA LEU A 81 9.27 -16.59 6.89
C LEU A 81 10.22 -16.88 8.08
N GLU A 82 11.35 -16.18 8.12
CA GLU A 82 12.32 -16.28 9.22
C GLU A 82 11.72 -15.84 10.56
N ARG A 83 11.07 -14.69 10.60
CA ARG A 83 10.44 -14.13 11.82
C ARG A 83 9.29 -15.00 12.35
N SER A 84 8.63 -15.73 11.47
CA SER A 84 7.51 -16.60 11.81
C SER A 84 7.92 -18.07 12.02
N HIS A 85 9.18 -18.43 11.72
CA HIS A 85 9.70 -19.80 11.69
C HIS A 85 8.92 -20.75 10.74
N VAL A 86 8.27 -20.19 9.70
CA VAL A 86 7.56 -20.94 8.67
C VAL A 86 8.49 -21.21 7.50
N GLN A 87 8.52 -22.48 7.04
CA GLN A 87 9.35 -22.87 5.90
C GLN A 87 8.64 -22.52 4.58
N PRO A 88 9.37 -22.20 3.49
CA PRO A 88 8.78 -21.87 2.19
C PRO A 88 7.79 -22.93 1.68
N ASP A 89 8.09 -24.19 1.88
CA ASP A 89 7.23 -25.32 1.45
C ASP A 89 5.95 -25.49 2.31
N GLN A 90 5.79 -24.75 3.40
CA GLN A 90 4.55 -24.72 4.20
C GLN A 90 3.54 -23.70 3.69
N LEU A 91 3.96 -22.76 2.83
CA LEU A 91 3.04 -21.77 2.25
C LEU A 91 1.94 -22.47 1.44
N ASN A 92 0.71 -22.01 1.60
CA ASN A 92 -0.42 -22.46 0.80
C ASN A 92 -0.66 -21.52 -0.39
N ARG A 93 -0.29 -20.23 -0.25
CA ARG A 93 -0.56 -19.23 -1.27
C ARG A 93 0.39 -18.04 -1.16
N VAL A 94 0.73 -17.44 -2.31
CA VAL A 94 1.43 -16.15 -2.39
C VAL A 94 0.64 -15.21 -3.28
N ILE A 95 0.33 -14.01 -2.77
CA ILE A 95 -0.39 -12.99 -3.52
C ILE A 95 0.38 -11.68 -3.46
N TYR A 96 0.57 -11.06 -4.61
CA TYR A 96 1.24 -9.77 -4.72
C TYR A 96 0.29 -8.72 -5.28
N THR A 97 0.24 -7.54 -4.66
CA THR A 97 -0.42 -6.38 -5.26
C THR A 97 0.61 -5.50 -5.94
N LYS A 98 0.51 -5.42 -7.26
CA LYS A 98 1.46 -4.70 -8.12
C LYS A 98 0.90 -3.37 -8.63
N LEU A 99 1.82 -2.50 -8.99
CA LEU A 99 1.57 -1.41 -9.93
C LEU A 99 2.11 -1.79 -11.31
N MET A 100 3.37 -2.23 -11.37
CA MET A 100 4.04 -2.70 -12.59
C MET A 100 4.55 -4.14 -12.47
N GLY A 101 5.23 -4.47 -11.37
CA GLY A 101 5.92 -5.74 -11.20
C GLY A 101 7.15 -5.85 -12.14
N ASP A 102 7.74 -7.04 -12.23
CA ASP A 102 8.89 -7.28 -13.13
C ASP A 102 8.47 -7.20 -14.61
N GLN A 103 7.27 -7.65 -14.91
CA GLN A 103 6.71 -7.70 -16.27
C GLN A 103 5.18 -7.83 -16.23
N MET A 104 4.52 -7.62 -17.37
CA MET A 104 3.07 -7.73 -17.44
C MET A 104 2.59 -9.16 -17.18
N ILE A 105 3.23 -10.13 -17.81
CA ILE A 105 2.99 -11.59 -17.69
C ILE A 105 4.31 -12.35 -17.84
N PRO A 106 4.52 -13.47 -17.11
CA PRO A 106 3.65 -14.01 -16.06
C PRO A 106 3.66 -13.17 -14.78
N ALA A 107 2.87 -13.56 -13.78
CA ALA A 107 2.78 -12.88 -12.49
C ALA A 107 4.15 -12.84 -11.77
N THR A 108 4.48 -11.70 -11.15
CA THR A 108 5.73 -11.51 -10.39
C THR A 108 5.78 -12.41 -9.15
N SER A 109 4.63 -12.69 -8.53
CA SER A 109 4.52 -13.64 -7.42
C SER A 109 5.03 -15.05 -7.76
N ILE A 110 4.93 -15.50 -9.02
CA ILE A 110 5.51 -16.77 -9.49
C ILE A 110 7.05 -16.69 -9.45
N LYS A 111 7.63 -15.56 -9.82
CA LYS A 111 9.08 -15.34 -9.74
C LYS A 111 9.56 -15.34 -8.28
N VAL A 112 8.75 -14.79 -7.36
CA VAL A 112 9.04 -14.84 -5.93
C VAL A 112 9.07 -16.29 -5.43
N LEU A 113 8.10 -17.14 -5.81
CA LEU A 113 8.14 -18.57 -5.46
C LEU A 113 9.44 -19.25 -5.93
N GLN A 114 9.87 -18.95 -7.15
CA GLN A 114 11.13 -19.48 -7.69
C GLN A 114 12.32 -19.05 -6.84
N LYS A 115 12.41 -17.76 -6.47
CA LYS A 115 13.50 -17.19 -5.66
C LYS A 115 13.49 -17.68 -4.21
N LEU A 116 12.33 -18.03 -3.67
CA LEU A 116 12.19 -18.63 -2.34
C LEU A 116 12.53 -20.11 -2.33
N GLY A 117 12.67 -20.75 -3.50
CA GLY A 117 12.96 -22.19 -3.61
C GLY A 117 11.78 -23.07 -3.21
N VAL A 118 10.54 -22.59 -3.35
CA VAL A 118 9.33 -23.37 -3.09
C VAL A 118 9.25 -24.55 -4.06
N ARG A 119 9.17 -25.77 -3.54
CA ARG A 119 9.17 -27.02 -4.32
C ARG A 119 7.80 -27.64 -4.51
N ARG A 120 6.79 -27.10 -3.83
CA ARG A 120 5.39 -27.50 -4.01
C ARG A 120 4.72 -26.61 -5.06
N SER A 121 3.76 -27.15 -5.79
CA SER A 121 2.85 -26.36 -6.59
C SER A 121 1.80 -25.72 -5.67
N ILE A 122 1.83 -24.40 -5.59
CA ILE A 122 0.86 -23.60 -4.84
C ILE A 122 0.34 -22.44 -5.70
N PRO A 123 -0.89 -21.97 -5.49
CA PRO A 123 -1.40 -20.79 -6.16
C PRO A 123 -0.54 -19.55 -5.88
N ALA A 124 -0.12 -18.87 -6.96
CA ALA A 124 0.53 -17.56 -6.88
C ALA A 124 0.01 -16.67 -8.00
N PHE A 125 -0.41 -15.46 -7.67
CA PHE A 125 -0.95 -14.52 -8.63
C PHE A 125 -0.80 -13.08 -8.15
N ASP A 126 -0.86 -12.15 -9.11
CA ASP A 126 -0.81 -10.73 -8.82
C ASP A 126 -2.21 -10.11 -8.95
N ILE A 127 -2.49 -9.09 -8.15
CA ILE A 127 -3.66 -8.23 -8.30
C ILE A 127 -3.21 -6.79 -8.58
N MET A 128 -4.11 -5.96 -9.10
CA MET A 128 -3.88 -4.54 -9.28
C MET A 128 -5.01 -3.75 -8.62
N ALA A 129 -4.67 -3.04 -7.54
CA ALA A 129 -5.57 -2.14 -6.85
C ALA A 129 -4.83 -0.89 -6.33
N ALA A 130 -3.79 -0.47 -7.04
CA ALA A 130 -2.95 0.69 -6.75
C ALA A 130 -2.53 0.76 -5.26
N CYS A 131 -2.55 1.95 -4.65
CA CYS A 131 -2.13 2.14 -3.25
C CYS A 131 -3.05 1.42 -2.25
N SER A 132 -4.30 1.10 -2.61
CA SER A 132 -5.22 0.34 -1.75
C SER A 132 -5.02 -1.18 -1.82
N GLY A 133 -4.11 -1.66 -2.65
CA GLY A 133 -3.94 -3.09 -2.89
C GLY A 133 -3.72 -3.91 -1.62
N PHE A 134 -3.05 -3.34 -0.62
CA PHE A 134 -2.73 -4.10 0.59
C PHE A 134 -3.96 -4.41 1.47
N VAL A 135 -4.97 -3.53 1.55
CA VAL A 135 -6.23 -3.86 2.26
C VAL A 135 -7.03 -4.93 1.53
N HIS A 136 -6.99 -4.94 0.18
CA HIS A 136 -7.56 -6.01 -0.61
C HIS A 136 -6.85 -7.35 -0.35
N LEU A 137 -5.51 -7.35 -0.27
CA LEU A 137 -4.74 -8.56 0.05
C LEU A 137 -5.06 -9.10 1.45
N LEU A 138 -5.21 -8.22 2.45
CA LEU A 138 -5.61 -8.64 3.80
C LEU A 138 -6.99 -9.29 3.79
N ASP A 139 -7.99 -8.66 3.14
CA ASP A 139 -9.34 -9.22 3.02
C ASP A 139 -9.33 -10.58 2.29
N MET A 140 -8.55 -10.70 1.21
CA MET A 140 -8.40 -11.97 0.49
C MET A 140 -7.72 -13.04 1.36
N ALA A 141 -6.63 -12.70 2.05
CA ALA A 141 -5.87 -13.65 2.86
C ALA A 141 -6.71 -14.23 4.01
N ILE A 142 -7.48 -13.40 4.71
CA ILE A 142 -8.36 -13.91 5.78
C ILE A 142 -9.45 -14.84 5.24
N ARG A 143 -9.96 -14.59 4.02
CA ARG A 143 -10.96 -15.48 3.38
C ARG A 143 -10.34 -16.78 2.87
N TYR A 144 -9.12 -16.76 2.36
CA TYR A 144 -8.41 -18.00 1.98
C TYR A 144 -8.10 -18.88 3.19
N ILE A 145 -7.74 -18.26 4.33
CA ILE A 145 -7.54 -18.99 5.58
C ILE A 145 -8.87 -19.57 6.08
N ASP A 146 -9.97 -18.81 6.00
CA ASP A 146 -11.31 -19.28 6.33
C ASP A 146 -11.72 -20.51 5.50
N THR A 147 -11.31 -20.57 4.24
CA THR A 147 -11.64 -21.68 3.31
C THR A 147 -10.62 -22.81 3.26
N GLY A 148 -9.57 -22.78 4.09
CA GLY A 148 -8.70 -23.95 4.29
C GLY A 148 -7.20 -23.74 4.14
N ASP A 149 -6.71 -22.58 3.71
CA ASP A 149 -5.27 -22.28 3.70
C ASP A 149 -4.78 -22.11 5.16
N ASP A 150 -3.57 -22.61 5.47
CA ASP A 150 -2.93 -22.43 6.77
C ASP A 150 -2.01 -21.22 6.80
N TYR A 151 -1.27 -20.98 5.70
CA TYR A 151 -0.31 -19.90 5.57
C TYR A 151 -0.48 -19.17 4.24
N VAL A 152 -0.81 -17.89 4.29
CA VAL A 152 -0.94 -17.02 3.13
C VAL A 152 0.08 -15.88 3.25
N LEU A 153 1.02 -15.81 2.30
CA LEU A 153 1.97 -14.72 2.19
C LEU A 153 1.40 -13.66 1.25
N ILE A 154 1.28 -12.45 1.75
CA ILE A 154 0.88 -11.29 0.95
C ILE A 154 2.04 -10.31 0.82
N LEU A 155 2.19 -9.75 -0.39
CA LEU A 155 3.29 -8.87 -0.76
C LEU A 155 2.73 -7.61 -1.43
N GLY A 156 3.34 -6.46 -1.17
CA GLY A 156 2.90 -5.19 -1.76
C GLY A 156 4.04 -4.20 -1.94
N GLY A 157 3.82 -3.21 -2.78
CA GLY A 157 4.81 -2.19 -3.13
C GLY A 157 5.45 -2.44 -4.50
N ASP A 158 6.32 -1.52 -4.94
CA ASP A 158 6.92 -1.59 -6.27
C ASP A 158 8.20 -0.73 -6.34
N ILE A 159 8.92 -0.78 -7.47
CA ILE A 159 9.98 0.18 -7.84
C ILE A 159 9.29 1.36 -8.56
N SER A 160 8.57 2.17 -7.80
CA SER A 160 7.70 3.21 -8.33
C SER A 160 8.46 4.46 -8.82
N SER A 161 9.72 4.62 -8.44
CA SER A 161 10.60 5.67 -8.98
C SER A 161 10.71 5.63 -10.50
N ARG A 162 10.59 4.46 -11.12
CA ARG A 162 10.60 4.28 -12.58
C ARG A 162 9.35 4.81 -13.28
N LEU A 163 8.31 5.11 -12.53
CA LEU A 163 7.06 5.70 -13.01
C LEU A 163 7.01 7.22 -12.79
N ALA A 164 8.04 7.78 -12.16
CA ALA A 164 8.14 9.20 -11.92
C ALA A 164 8.34 9.97 -13.23
N SER A 165 7.61 11.07 -13.40
CA SER A 165 7.69 11.88 -14.61
C SER A 165 9.00 12.66 -14.65
N THR A 166 9.89 12.34 -15.57
CA THR A 166 11.19 13.03 -15.74
C THR A 166 11.14 14.22 -16.70
N LYS A 167 10.06 14.41 -17.46
CA LYS A 167 9.99 15.41 -18.55
C LYS A 167 8.73 16.26 -18.61
N ASN A 168 7.80 16.11 -17.70
CA ASN A 168 6.62 16.94 -17.71
C ASN A 168 6.89 18.26 -16.98
N LYS A 169 7.27 19.29 -17.71
CA LYS A 169 7.50 20.63 -17.14
C LYS A 169 6.24 21.26 -16.49
N LYS A 170 5.05 20.68 -16.72
CA LYS A 170 3.79 21.14 -16.14
C LYS A 170 3.47 20.49 -14.79
N ASP A 171 3.99 19.29 -14.52
CA ASP A 171 3.82 18.60 -13.25
C ASP A 171 5.19 18.18 -12.70
N THR A 172 5.80 19.09 -11.96
CA THR A 172 7.07 18.87 -11.29
C THR A 172 6.90 18.19 -9.91
N ARG A 173 5.66 18.01 -9.43
CA ARG A 173 5.42 17.44 -8.10
C ARG A 173 5.52 15.92 -8.09
N THR A 174 5.02 15.24 -9.11
CA THR A 174 5.04 13.76 -9.17
C THR A 174 6.44 13.19 -9.15
N ILE A 175 7.44 13.89 -9.70
CA ILE A 175 8.84 13.46 -9.67
C ILE A 175 9.39 13.34 -8.23
N PHE A 176 8.91 14.18 -7.31
CA PHE A 176 9.34 14.15 -5.91
C PHE A 176 8.59 13.11 -5.08
N LEU A 177 7.39 12.70 -5.51
CA LEU A 177 6.50 11.85 -4.69
C LEU A 177 6.97 10.41 -4.60
N GLN A 178 7.43 9.82 -5.70
CA GLN A 178 7.64 8.38 -5.81
C GLN A 178 8.90 7.92 -5.07
N GLY A 179 8.76 6.81 -4.35
CA GLY A 179 9.86 6.12 -3.70
C GLY A 179 9.65 4.61 -3.76
N ASP A 180 10.74 3.87 -3.70
CA ASP A 180 10.77 2.42 -3.85
C ASP A 180 10.76 1.74 -2.50
N ALA A 181 9.82 0.86 -2.31
CA ALA A 181 9.74 -0.04 -1.17
C ALA A 181 8.79 -1.19 -1.46
N VAL A 182 9.02 -2.30 -0.80
CA VAL A 182 8.09 -3.43 -0.76
C VAL A 182 7.88 -3.88 0.67
N VAL A 183 6.75 -4.52 0.90
CA VAL A 183 6.37 -5.08 2.18
C VAL A 183 5.92 -6.52 2.00
N GLY A 184 6.19 -7.33 3.00
CA GLY A 184 5.65 -8.67 3.16
C GLY A 184 4.85 -8.79 4.45
N MET A 185 3.82 -9.61 4.43
CA MET A 185 3.09 -10.00 5.63
C MET A 185 2.65 -11.46 5.48
N LEU A 186 2.96 -12.25 6.50
CA LEU A 186 2.52 -13.65 6.57
C LEU A 186 1.35 -13.75 7.53
N LEU A 187 0.23 -14.24 7.01
CA LEU A 187 -0.92 -14.61 7.81
C LEU A 187 -0.94 -16.12 8.02
N GLY A 188 -1.33 -16.53 9.20
CA GLY A 188 -1.50 -17.95 9.54
C GLY A 188 -2.83 -18.20 10.24
N VAL A 189 -3.24 -19.47 10.23
CA VAL A 189 -4.45 -19.91 10.95
C VAL A 189 -4.34 -19.63 12.45
N SER A 190 -5.46 -19.32 13.08
CA SER A 190 -5.59 -19.06 14.50
C SER A 190 -6.83 -19.73 15.08
N GLU A 191 -6.78 -20.12 16.34
CA GLU A 191 -7.95 -20.60 17.10
C GLU A 191 -8.87 -19.47 17.55
N THR A 192 -8.36 -18.24 17.60
CA THR A 192 -9.12 -17.07 18.06
C THR A 192 -9.28 -16.04 16.94
N GLN A 193 -10.40 -15.32 16.98
CA GLN A 193 -10.67 -14.28 16.01
C GLN A 193 -9.81 -13.04 16.27
N HIS A 194 -8.92 -12.72 15.31
CA HIS A 194 -8.13 -11.50 15.32
C HIS A 194 -8.73 -10.41 14.41
N PHE A 195 -9.19 -10.76 13.21
CA PHE A 195 -9.82 -9.80 12.30
C PHE A 195 -11.30 -9.65 12.65
N LEU A 196 -11.69 -8.44 13.05
CA LEU A 196 -13.03 -8.14 13.59
C LEU A 196 -13.95 -7.55 12.52
N ALA A 197 -13.40 -6.77 11.59
CA ALA A 197 -14.15 -6.13 10.51
C ALA A 197 -13.29 -5.98 9.25
N SER A 198 -13.96 -5.97 8.10
CA SER A 198 -13.39 -5.62 6.81
C SER A 198 -14.42 -4.85 5.99
N TYR A 199 -13.99 -3.74 5.37
CA TYR A 199 -14.82 -2.93 4.49
C TYR A 199 -14.00 -2.46 3.29
N LEU A 200 -14.46 -2.76 2.08
CA LEU A 200 -13.85 -2.35 0.82
C LEU A 200 -14.88 -1.57 -0.01
N TYR A 201 -14.41 -0.57 -0.78
CA TYR A 201 -15.24 0.22 -1.67
C TYR A 201 -14.50 0.58 -2.95
N THR A 202 -15.26 0.97 -3.97
CA THR A 202 -14.77 1.61 -5.19
C THR A 202 -15.68 2.79 -5.53
N ASP A 203 -15.07 3.91 -5.88
CA ASP A 203 -15.76 5.10 -6.38
C ASP A 203 -15.24 5.43 -7.79
N ASN A 204 -16.01 5.07 -8.78
CA ASN A 204 -15.65 5.21 -10.19
C ASN A 204 -15.68 6.67 -10.69
N THR A 205 -16.17 7.63 -9.90
CA THR A 205 -16.17 9.06 -10.26
C THR A 205 -14.77 9.67 -10.24
N TYR A 206 -13.80 8.97 -9.60
CA TYR A 206 -12.40 9.39 -9.51
C TYR A 206 -11.47 8.69 -10.51
N PHE A 207 -11.99 7.97 -11.51
CA PHE A 207 -11.20 7.18 -12.44
C PHE A 207 -10.09 8.00 -13.15
N ASP A 208 -10.39 9.23 -13.56
CA ASP A 208 -9.49 10.06 -14.34
C ASP A 208 -8.57 10.99 -13.50
N TYR A 209 -8.58 10.88 -12.17
CA TYR A 209 -7.82 11.79 -11.30
C TYR A 209 -6.41 11.29 -10.91
N SER A 210 -6.14 9.99 -11.04
CA SER A 210 -4.81 9.43 -10.84
C SER A 210 -4.66 8.16 -11.68
N PHE A 211 -3.81 8.17 -12.68
CA PHE A 211 -3.69 7.07 -13.63
C PHE A 211 -2.31 7.00 -14.29
N ILE A 212 -1.99 5.82 -14.82
CA ILE A 212 -0.87 5.59 -15.73
C ILE A 212 -1.47 5.33 -17.11
N PRO A 213 -1.14 6.14 -18.14
CA PRO A 213 -1.81 6.06 -19.45
C PRO A 213 -1.58 4.75 -20.21
N PHE A 214 -0.53 4.00 -19.90
CA PHE A 214 -0.19 2.78 -20.64
C PHE A 214 -1.28 1.71 -20.50
N GLY A 215 -1.89 1.37 -21.62
CA GLY A 215 -2.95 0.37 -21.73
C GLY A 215 -3.54 0.33 -23.13
N THR A 216 -4.60 -0.48 -23.33
CA THR A 216 -5.24 -0.66 -24.65
C THR A 216 -5.77 0.65 -25.23
N GLU A 217 -6.26 1.56 -24.39
CA GLU A 217 -6.75 2.86 -24.83
C GLU A 217 -5.63 3.70 -25.48
N MET A 218 -4.44 3.70 -24.87
CA MET A 218 -3.28 4.39 -25.42
C MET A 218 -2.78 3.72 -26.70
N LEU A 219 -2.74 2.40 -26.74
CA LEU A 219 -2.33 1.62 -27.93
C LEU A 219 -3.27 1.87 -29.13
N ASN A 220 -4.53 2.16 -28.88
CA ASN A 220 -5.47 2.53 -29.94
C ASN A 220 -5.21 3.92 -30.50
N LYS A 221 -4.64 4.85 -29.70
CA LYS A 221 -4.42 6.24 -30.08
C LYS A 221 -3.05 6.48 -30.76
N THR A 222 -2.06 5.62 -30.50
CA THR A 222 -0.71 5.78 -31.05
C THR A 222 -0.02 4.46 -31.31
N LYS A 223 0.77 4.43 -32.39
CA LYS A 223 1.69 3.34 -32.72
C LYS A 223 3.12 3.58 -32.21
N ALA A 224 3.39 4.78 -31.69
CA ALA A 224 4.69 5.15 -31.17
C ALA A 224 4.73 4.97 -29.65
N PHE A 225 5.69 4.19 -29.17
CA PHE A 225 5.94 4.01 -27.75
C PHE A 225 6.85 5.11 -27.23
N SER A 226 6.55 5.66 -26.05
CA SER A 226 7.43 6.55 -25.32
C SER A 226 7.38 6.24 -23.83
N ASN A 227 8.46 6.53 -23.12
CA ASN A 227 8.53 6.34 -21.67
C ASN A 227 7.46 7.16 -20.91
N GLN A 228 6.95 8.24 -21.52
CA GLN A 228 5.91 9.08 -20.93
C GLN A 228 4.58 8.34 -20.73
N MET A 229 4.34 7.25 -21.46
CA MET A 229 3.13 6.40 -21.31
C MET A 229 3.07 5.72 -19.94
N PHE A 230 4.22 5.53 -19.31
CA PHE A 230 4.33 4.89 -17.99
C PHE A 230 4.36 5.90 -16.85
N ASN A 231 4.37 7.20 -17.14
CA ASN A 231 4.40 8.22 -16.11
C ASN A 231 3.02 8.33 -15.44
N MET A 232 3.01 8.32 -14.12
CA MET A 232 1.82 8.61 -13.35
C MET A 232 1.37 10.04 -13.61
N GLN A 233 0.07 10.22 -13.83
CA GLN A 233 -0.58 11.50 -14.03
C GLN A 233 -1.58 11.75 -12.91
N MET A 234 -1.53 12.97 -12.36
CA MET A 234 -2.44 13.45 -11.31
C MET A 234 -2.90 14.86 -11.67
N PRO A 235 -3.94 14.99 -12.52
CA PRO A 235 -4.41 16.29 -13.02
C PRO A 235 -4.82 17.27 -11.93
N ASP A 236 -5.40 16.76 -10.83
CA ASP A 236 -5.85 17.58 -9.71
C ASP A 236 -5.52 16.92 -8.36
N GLY A 237 -4.40 17.35 -7.77
CA GLY A 237 -3.95 16.84 -6.47
C GLY A 237 -4.86 17.25 -5.30
N MET A 238 -5.63 18.33 -5.41
CA MET A 238 -6.56 18.75 -4.35
C MET A 238 -7.78 17.84 -4.29
N VAL A 239 -8.32 17.44 -5.45
CA VAL A 239 -9.42 16.47 -5.52
C VAL A 239 -8.98 15.13 -4.94
N ILE A 240 -7.76 14.68 -5.27
CA ILE A 240 -7.19 13.43 -4.69
C ILE A 240 -7.07 13.58 -3.18
N HIS A 241 -6.46 14.66 -2.69
CA HIS A 241 -6.33 14.92 -1.25
C HIS A 241 -7.68 14.84 -0.52
N GLN A 242 -8.68 15.56 -1.03
CA GLN A 242 -10.02 15.57 -0.43
C GLN A 242 -10.66 14.19 -0.45
N SER A 243 -10.53 13.44 -1.55
CA SER A 243 -11.07 12.08 -1.65
C SER A 243 -10.47 11.13 -0.62
N VAL A 244 -9.17 11.26 -0.33
CA VAL A 244 -8.48 10.44 0.70
C VAL A 244 -9.01 10.76 2.10
N VAL A 245 -9.18 12.06 2.42
CA VAL A 245 -9.67 12.50 3.73
C VAL A 245 -11.12 12.05 3.95
N ASP A 246 -11.99 12.26 2.95
CA ASP A 246 -13.39 11.85 3.03
C ASP A 246 -13.55 10.33 3.11
N SER A 247 -12.71 9.59 2.38
CA SER A 247 -12.70 8.13 2.42
C SER A 247 -12.22 7.57 3.76
N CYS A 248 -11.26 8.23 4.39
CA CYS A 248 -10.81 7.85 5.73
C CYS A 248 -11.97 7.86 6.72
N GLU A 249 -12.75 8.95 6.76
CA GLU A 249 -13.94 9.07 7.61
C GLU A 249 -14.99 8.01 7.26
N LEU A 250 -15.30 7.83 5.97
CA LEU A 250 -16.27 6.84 5.51
C LEU A 250 -15.91 5.43 5.97
N VAL A 251 -14.67 5.00 5.69
CA VAL A 251 -14.20 3.65 5.98
C VAL A 251 -14.13 3.42 7.49
N ALA A 252 -13.57 4.36 8.24
CA ALA A 252 -13.49 4.26 9.69
C ALA A 252 -14.89 4.11 10.32
N ASN A 253 -15.85 4.95 9.93
CA ASN A 253 -17.22 4.89 10.45
C ASN A 253 -17.91 3.55 10.11
N LYS A 254 -17.70 3.01 8.89
CA LYS A 254 -18.27 1.71 8.52
C LYS A 254 -17.67 0.56 9.33
N LEU A 255 -16.35 0.58 9.58
CA LEU A 255 -15.66 -0.45 10.36
C LEU A 255 -16.03 -0.39 11.86
N LEU A 256 -16.09 0.80 12.44
CA LEU A 256 -16.50 1.01 13.82
C LEU A 256 -17.95 0.56 14.05
N ALA A 257 -18.86 0.92 13.13
CA ALA A 257 -20.26 0.47 13.21
C ALA A 257 -20.39 -1.06 13.11
N GLN A 258 -19.57 -1.71 12.29
CA GLN A 258 -19.55 -3.16 12.12
C GLN A 258 -19.11 -3.90 13.40
N THR A 259 -18.16 -3.33 14.14
CA THR A 259 -17.60 -3.92 15.37
C THR A 259 -18.28 -3.44 16.64
N ARG A 260 -19.07 -2.38 16.57
CA ARG A 260 -19.60 -1.62 17.72
C ARG A 260 -18.51 -1.02 18.60
N LEU A 261 -17.30 -0.85 18.08
CA LEU A 261 -16.19 -0.14 18.72
C LEU A 261 -16.31 1.36 18.46
N THR A 262 -15.65 2.13 19.31
CA THR A 262 -15.45 3.57 19.17
C THR A 262 -13.97 3.85 18.82
N LEU A 263 -13.61 5.09 18.47
CA LEU A 263 -12.21 5.47 18.25
C LEU A 263 -11.37 5.36 19.53
N ASP A 264 -11.97 5.44 20.70
CA ASP A 264 -11.26 5.27 21.98
C ASP A 264 -10.77 3.82 22.17
N ASP A 265 -11.50 2.85 21.60
CA ASP A 265 -11.14 1.42 21.61
C ASP A 265 -10.03 1.07 20.62
N ILE A 266 -9.60 2.02 19.77
CA ILE A 266 -8.53 1.85 18.80
C ILE A 266 -7.21 2.32 19.40
N ASP A 267 -6.28 1.38 19.58
CA ASP A 267 -4.93 1.67 20.07
C ASP A 267 -4.03 2.28 19.00
N VAL A 268 -4.14 1.77 17.76
CA VAL A 268 -3.32 2.18 16.61
C VAL A 268 -4.21 2.46 15.40
N PHE A 269 -4.01 3.64 14.80
CA PHE A 269 -4.75 4.14 13.64
C PHE A 269 -3.81 4.32 12.45
N ILE A 270 -3.87 3.41 11.48
CA ILE A 270 -3.06 3.45 10.26
C ILE A 270 -3.92 3.85 9.07
N THR A 271 -3.46 4.83 8.32
CA THR A 271 -4.13 5.31 7.12
C THR A 271 -3.12 5.61 6.01
N SER A 272 -3.60 5.88 4.79
CA SER A 272 -2.75 6.27 3.66
C SER A 272 -2.14 7.65 3.89
N ASP A 273 -0.83 7.72 3.95
CA ASP A 273 -0.06 8.95 4.08
C ASP A 273 0.56 9.38 2.74
N GLN A 274 -0.29 9.55 1.71
CA GLN A 274 0.16 9.94 0.36
C GLN A 274 0.94 11.26 0.31
N THR A 275 0.77 12.10 1.33
CA THR A 275 1.61 13.22 1.73
C THR A 275 1.51 13.42 3.24
N THR A 276 2.50 14.08 3.85
CA THR A 276 2.42 14.44 5.27
C THR A 276 1.17 15.28 5.60
N PHE A 277 0.75 16.13 4.67
CA PHE A 277 -0.46 16.95 4.84
C PHE A 277 -1.73 16.11 4.81
N THR A 278 -1.82 15.15 3.90
CA THR A 278 -2.97 14.25 3.81
C THR A 278 -3.10 13.41 5.08
N TRP A 279 -1.98 12.91 5.61
CA TRP A 279 -1.98 12.17 6.88
C TRP A 279 -2.51 13.05 8.03
N LYS A 280 -1.98 14.26 8.19
CA LYS A 280 -2.43 15.19 9.23
C LYS A 280 -3.91 15.52 9.12
N ALA A 281 -4.38 15.82 7.89
CA ALA A 281 -5.78 16.14 7.64
C ALA A 281 -6.73 14.97 7.99
N GLN A 282 -6.32 13.72 7.75
CA GLN A 282 -7.08 12.54 8.15
C GLN A 282 -7.16 12.39 9.67
N LEU A 283 -6.04 12.59 10.39
CA LEU A 283 -6.03 12.55 11.85
C LEU A 283 -6.89 13.66 12.47
N GLU A 284 -6.78 14.88 11.94
CA GLU A 284 -7.59 16.03 12.36
C GLU A 284 -9.09 15.76 12.11
N LYS A 285 -9.45 15.27 10.92
CA LYS A 285 -10.83 14.93 10.55
C LYS A 285 -11.44 13.89 11.49
N MET A 286 -10.63 12.93 11.92
CA MET A 286 -11.07 11.84 12.82
C MET A 286 -10.84 12.15 14.30
N ASN A 287 -10.26 13.32 14.62
CA ASN A 287 -9.86 13.67 15.99
C ASN A 287 -8.97 12.59 16.65
N VAL A 288 -8.03 12.03 15.89
CA VAL A 288 -7.10 11.00 16.36
C VAL A 288 -5.77 11.63 16.73
N PRO A 289 -5.25 11.41 17.96
CA PRO A 289 -3.92 11.88 18.36
C PRO A 289 -2.81 11.27 17.51
N ALA A 290 -1.79 12.06 17.16
CA ALA A 290 -0.71 11.63 16.26
C ALA A 290 0.11 10.45 16.83
N GLU A 291 0.18 10.31 18.16
CA GLU A 291 0.86 9.19 18.81
C GLU A 291 0.18 7.83 18.59
N LYS A 292 -1.10 7.80 18.25
CA LYS A 292 -1.81 6.58 17.83
C LYS A 292 -1.51 6.20 16.37
N SER A 293 -0.73 6.98 15.63
CA SER A 293 -0.48 6.78 14.20
C SER A 293 1.00 6.93 13.84
N ALA A 294 1.33 6.63 12.59
CA ALA A 294 2.63 6.88 12.00
C ALA A 294 2.50 7.36 10.56
N SER A 295 3.46 8.14 10.11
CA SER A 295 3.66 8.50 8.70
C SER A 295 5.15 8.44 8.40
N GLN A 296 5.53 7.63 7.44
CA GLN A 296 6.90 7.49 6.96
C GLN A 296 7.09 8.12 5.57
N PHE A 297 6.09 8.83 5.08
CA PHE A 297 6.13 9.51 3.79
C PHE A 297 7.30 10.48 3.66
N PHE A 298 7.64 11.22 4.73
CA PHE A 298 8.74 12.17 4.70
C PHE A 298 10.09 11.52 4.36
N LYS A 299 10.24 10.22 4.65
CA LYS A 299 11.46 9.43 4.52
C LYS A 299 11.47 8.51 3.30
N PHE A 300 10.31 8.01 2.90
CA PHE A 300 10.21 7.00 1.83
C PHE A 300 9.42 7.46 0.62
N GLY A 301 8.71 8.59 0.70
CA GLY A 301 7.81 9.05 -0.35
C GLY A 301 6.59 8.15 -0.52
N ASN A 302 5.94 8.24 -1.66
CA ASN A 302 4.82 7.38 -2.01
C ASN A 302 5.33 6.04 -2.54
N THR A 303 5.22 5.01 -1.71
CA THR A 303 5.62 3.63 -2.00
C THR A 303 4.45 2.76 -2.45
N VAL A 304 3.41 3.38 -2.99
CA VAL A 304 2.20 2.73 -3.52
C VAL A 304 1.51 1.85 -2.47
N ALA A 305 1.36 0.55 -2.71
CA ALA A 305 0.69 -0.36 -1.78
C ALA A 305 1.48 -0.63 -0.48
N ALA A 306 2.75 -0.23 -0.43
CA ALA A 306 3.57 -0.37 0.78
C ALA A 306 3.36 0.75 1.80
N LEU A 307 2.72 1.89 1.44
CA LEU A 307 2.53 3.06 2.31
C LEU A 307 1.98 2.70 3.72
N SER A 308 0.74 2.22 3.77
CA SER A 308 0.11 1.90 5.06
C SER A 308 0.81 0.76 5.83
N PRO A 309 1.28 -0.33 5.18
CA PRO A 309 2.07 -1.35 5.87
C PRO A 309 3.41 -0.88 6.43
N ILE A 310 4.10 0.05 5.79
CA ILE A 310 5.34 0.66 6.33
C ILE A 310 5.04 1.39 7.64
N ASN A 311 3.93 2.15 7.69
CA ASN A 311 3.50 2.85 8.89
C ASN A 311 3.12 1.88 10.01
N LEU A 312 2.47 0.76 9.68
CA LEU A 312 2.19 -0.31 10.64
C LEU A 312 3.50 -0.91 11.19
N GLN A 313 4.47 -1.21 10.32
CA GLN A 313 5.77 -1.74 10.73
C GLN A 313 6.53 -0.76 11.64
N GLU A 314 6.49 0.54 11.36
CA GLU A 314 7.07 1.57 12.23
C GLU A 314 6.45 1.54 13.64
N MET A 315 5.14 1.33 13.74
CA MET A 315 4.48 1.20 15.04
C MET A 315 4.92 -0.06 15.80
N ILE A 316 5.19 -1.15 15.07
CA ILE A 316 5.73 -2.40 15.65
C ILE A 316 7.17 -2.19 16.11
N ASP A 317 8.04 -1.68 15.24
CA ASP A 317 9.48 -1.56 15.49
C ASP A 317 9.79 -0.58 16.62
N THR A 318 8.97 0.47 16.78
CA THR A 318 9.07 1.44 17.88
C THR A 318 8.38 0.97 19.17
N GLY A 319 7.78 -0.23 19.18
CA GLY A 319 7.06 -0.77 20.35
C GLY A 319 5.76 -0.05 20.71
N ARG A 320 5.27 0.83 19.83
CA ARG A 320 3.97 1.51 19.98
C ARG A 320 2.80 0.57 19.68
N LEU A 321 3.00 -0.42 18.81
CA LEU A 321 2.05 -1.51 18.58
C LEU A 321 2.56 -2.80 19.22
N LYS A 322 1.76 -3.38 20.11
CA LYS A 322 2.05 -4.63 20.83
C LYS A 322 0.95 -5.65 20.58
N ARG A 323 1.28 -6.94 20.77
CA ARG A 323 0.29 -8.03 20.66
C ARG A 323 -0.90 -7.79 21.59
N GLY A 324 -2.11 -8.02 21.06
CA GLY A 324 -3.38 -7.79 21.74
C GLY A 324 -3.99 -6.40 21.51
N MET A 325 -3.24 -5.41 21.04
CA MET A 325 -3.75 -4.07 20.71
C MET A 325 -4.68 -4.10 19.50
N THR A 326 -5.68 -3.23 19.52
CA THR A 326 -6.67 -3.06 18.45
C THR A 326 -6.13 -2.05 17.40
N VAL A 327 -6.07 -2.49 16.16
CA VAL A 327 -5.61 -1.69 15.03
C VAL A 327 -6.78 -1.39 14.10
N LEU A 328 -6.96 -0.13 13.73
CA LEU A 328 -7.74 0.28 12.57
C LEU A 328 -6.76 0.57 11.44
N PHE A 329 -6.78 -0.25 10.40
CA PHE A 329 -5.85 -0.19 9.27
C PHE A 329 -6.61 0.12 7.99
N MET A 330 -6.22 1.20 7.31
CA MET A 330 -6.89 1.68 6.09
C MET A 330 -5.88 1.99 4.99
N ALA A 331 -6.33 1.85 3.75
CA ALA A 331 -5.61 2.31 2.57
C ALA A 331 -6.58 2.86 1.52
N HIS A 332 -6.12 3.87 0.79
CA HIS A 332 -6.81 4.51 -0.32
C HIS A 332 -5.91 4.56 -1.53
N GLY A 333 -6.46 4.33 -2.71
CA GLY A 333 -5.71 4.29 -3.97
C GLY A 333 -6.47 4.92 -5.13
N ALA A 334 -5.77 4.98 -6.26
CA ALA A 334 -6.33 5.46 -7.52
C ALA A 334 -7.60 4.70 -7.91
N GLY A 335 -8.53 5.41 -8.57
CA GLY A 335 -9.72 4.79 -9.12
C GLY A 335 -11.05 5.48 -8.79
N ALA A 336 -11.39 5.97 -7.56
CA ALA A 336 -10.79 5.65 -6.27
C ALA A 336 -11.18 4.25 -5.81
N SER A 337 -10.25 3.57 -5.21
CA SER A 337 -10.51 2.32 -4.50
C SER A 337 -9.91 2.39 -3.10
N GLY A 338 -10.50 1.69 -2.16
CA GLY A 338 -10.01 1.74 -0.80
C GLY A 338 -10.74 0.81 0.13
N GLY A 339 -10.37 0.91 1.39
CA GLY A 339 -10.99 0.14 2.45
C GLY A 339 -10.14 0.07 3.69
N GLY A 340 -10.53 -0.82 4.58
CA GLY A 340 -9.79 -1.05 5.80
C GLY A 340 -10.27 -2.27 6.55
N LEU A 341 -9.57 -2.54 7.63
CA LEU A 341 -9.87 -3.62 8.56
C LEU A 341 -9.68 -3.14 9.99
N ILE A 342 -10.45 -3.73 10.92
CA ILE A 342 -10.15 -3.68 12.34
C ILE A 342 -9.70 -5.06 12.77
N PHE A 343 -8.56 -5.11 13.44
CA PHE A 343 -8.01 -6.37 13.95
C PHE A 343 -7.26 -6.19 15.27
N LYS A 344 -7.14 -7.28 16.04
CA LYS A 344 -6.21 -7.40 17.17
C LYS A 344 -4.88 -7.95 16.68
N TYR A 345 -3.81 -7.17 16.92
CA TYR A 345 -2.47 -7.52 16.48
C TYR A 345 -1.88 -8.71 17.23
#